data_b593ccde3a131465ddd40f27d42539d7
#
_entry.id   b593ccde3a131465ddd40f27d42539d7
#
_cell.length_a   1.000
_cell.length_b   1.000
_cell.length_c   1.000
_cell.angle_alpha   90.00
_cell.angle_beta   90.00
_cell.angle_gamma   90.00
#
_symmetry.space_group_name_H-M   'P 1'
#
loop_
_entity.id
_entity.type
_entity.pdbx_description
1 polymer ?
#
loop_
_entity_poly.entity_id
_entity_poly.type
_entity_poly.pdbx_seq_one_letter_code
_entity_poly.pdbx_strand_id
1 'polypeptide(L)'
;PNIAPANFVVKEPASAYYVRISSEQGDDIDIFSRSANVRIPVKPWKRLLDRNRNKSLLITVFIRDKEGRWSRFAPIENHIAPAEIDSHLVYRLMKPLYQYWDKLGIYQRDLTGYDEHPIVLNTTMGKNCVNCHSFHNYNPDRMIFHMRAGAVGTSMILAYDNQTYKVDTSTSFNHATSYRSWHPNGQIIAFAFNTVKQVFHAVGKNLDVYDRASDLLLYNVKTNTITTSSKISTAERMETYPEWSPDGRYLYFCSSPALDIYDKDEHPLKKMRYDLMRISYDVQTDSWCDIEPVLLECKLNLSIAHPKVSP
;
A
#
# COMPACT_ATOMS: atom_id res chain seq x y z
N PRO A 1 12.36 13.47 2.91
CA PRO A 1 11.07 13.88 3.50
C PRO A 1 11.26 15.12 4.38
N ASN A 2 10.25 15.98 4.40
CA ASN A 2 10.24 17.23 5.17
C ASN A 2 10.10 17.00 6.70
N ILE A 3 9.74 15.82 7.13
CA ILE A 3 9.49 15.46 8.53
C ILE A 3 10.66 14.76 9.21
N ALA A 4 11.56 14.12 8.46
CA ALA A 4 12.71 13.38 8.97
C ALA A 4 14.00 13.82 8.26
N PRO A 5 15.18 13.78 8.93
CA PRO A 5 16.43 14.10 8.30
C PRO A 5 16.83 13.02 7.28
N ALA A 6 17.37 13.46 6.14
CA ALA A 6 17.90 12.57 5.11
C ALA A 6 19.35 12.14 5.44
N ASN A 7 19.55 11.49 6.58
CA ASN A 7 20.86 11.01 7.01
C ASN A 7 21.45 10.02 5.99
N PHE A 8 22.75 10.06 5.77
CA PHE A 8 23.45 9.19 4.82
C PHE A 8 24.87 8.83 5.27
N VAL A 9 25.49 7.92 4.55
CA VAL A 9 26.86 7.48 4.79
C VAL A 9 27.70 7.80 3.57
N VAL A 10 28.83 8.49 3.77
CA VAL A 10 29.84 8.67 2.73
C VAL A 10 30.67 7.38 2.66
N LYS A 11 30.69 6.73 1.49
CA LYS A 11 31.38 5.44 1.34
C LYS A 11 32.87 5.55 1.13
N GLU A 12 33.34 6.70 0.70
CA GLU A 12 34.76 6.96 0.46
C GLU A 12 35.54 7.10 1.78
N PRO A 13 36.59 6.31 2.00
CA PRO A 13 37.42 6.41 3.20
C PRO A 13 38.12 7.76 3.31
N ALA A 14 38.00 8.44 4.48
CA ALA A 14 38.63 9.73 4.71
C ALA A 14 38.93 9.94 6.20
N SER A 15 39.79 10.90 6.51
CA SER A 15 40.13 11.32 7.88
C SER A 15 39.10 12.27 8.49
N ALA A 16 38.38 13.01 7.64
CA ALA A 16 37.31 13.92 8.01
C ALA A 16 36.34 14.14 6.84
N TYR A 17 35.12 14.52 7.18
CA TYR A 17 34.04 14.80 6.24
C TYR A 17 33.44 16.16 6.54
N TYR A 18 33.14 16.91 5.50
CA TYR A 18 32.39 18.16 5.57
C TYR A 18 31.27 18.10 4.54
N VAL A 19 30.05 18.38 4.98
CA VAL A 19 28.87 18.39 4.12
C VAL A 19 28.19 19.74 4.23
N ARG A 20 27.95 20.37 3.09
CA ARG A 20 27.14 21.59 2.98
C ARG A 20 25.85 21.26 2.28
N ILE A 21 24.74 21.62 2.91
CA ILE A 21 23.39 21.49 2.35
C ILE A 21 22.84 22.92 2.21
N SER A 22 22.50 23.29 0.98
CA SER A 22 22.05 24.64 0.64
C SER A 22 20.83 24.62 -0.28
N SER A 23 20.11 25.73 -0.30
CA SER A 23 19.02 26.00 -1.23
C SER A 23 18.96 27.50 -1.50
N GLU A 24 17.95 27.96 -2.27
CA GLU A 24 17.86 29.37 -2.67
C GLU A 24 17.64 30.33 -1.50
N GLN A 25 16.95 29.88 -0.44
CA GLN A 25 16.58 30.72 0.69
C GLN A 25 16.97 30.10 2.03
N GLY A 26 17.42 30.96 2.96
CA GLY A 26 17.78 30.57 4.32
C GLY A 26 19.27 30.24 4.47
N ASP A 27 19.64 29.84 5.68
CA ASP A 27 21.01 29.53 6.03
C ASP A 27 21.38 28.11 5.55
N ASP A 28 22.61 27.97 5.06
CA ASP A 28 23.17 26.66 4.75
C ASP A 28 23.30 25.80 6.01
N ILE A 29 23.23 24.48 5.85
CA ILE A 29 23.51 23.53 6.91
C ILE A 29 24.91 22.96 6.67
N ASP A 30 25.84 23.32 7.53
CA ASP A 30 27.22 22.87 7.50
C ASP A 30 27.43 21.77 8.56
N ILE A 31 27.92 20.61 8.14
CA ILE A 31 28.13 19.44 8.99
C ILE A 31 29.58 19.01 8.90
N PHE A 32 30.28 19.06 10.02
CA PHE A 32 31.66 18.58 10.16
C PHE A 32 31.68 17.28 10.96
N SER A 33 32.36 16.24 10.47
CA SER A 33 32.39 14.94 11.11
C SER A 33 33.70 14.20 10.85
N ARG A 34 34.15 13.42 11.84
CA ARG A 34 35.20 12.40 11.67
C ARG A 34 34.65 11.05 11.33
N SER A 35 33.33 10.90 11.40
CA SER A 35 32.59 9.68 11.01
C SER A 35 32.01 9.85 9.63
N ALA A 36 32.05 8.80 8.84
CA ALA A 36 31.40 8.73 7.53
C ALA A 36 29.86 8.85 7.62
N ASN A 37 29.28 8.63 8.81
CA ASN A 37 27.84 8.79 9.05
C ASN A 37 27.49 10.27 9.18
N VAL A 38 26.82 10.81 8.18
CA VAL A 38 26.33 12.19 8.17
C VAL A 38 24.97 12.25 8.83
N ARG A 39 24.88 12.98 9.95
CA ARG A 39 23.64 13.22 10.68
C ARG A 39 23.21 14.66 10.50
N ILE A 40 22.07 14.86 9.85
CA ILE A 40 21.53 16.16 9.54
C ILE A 40 20.71 16.67 10.75
N PRO A 41 20.97 17.87 11.28
CA PRO A 41 20.20 18.41 12.39
C PRO A 41 18.75 18.69 11.98
N VAL A 42 17.77 18.10 12.70
CA VAL A 42 16.35 18.11 12.32
C VAL A 42 15.78 19.53 12.22
N LYS A 43 16.07 20.42 13.19
CA LYS A 43 15.49 21.79 13.22
C LYS A 43 15.96 22.65 12.03
N PRO A 44 17.27 22.78 11.74
CA PRO A 44 17.75 23.46 10.52
C PRO A 44 17.22 22.82 9.25
N TRP A 45 17.19 21.47 9.18
CA TRP A 45 16.67 20.73 8.04
C TRP A 45 15.22 21.10 7.71
N LYS A 46 14.33 21.01 8.69
CA LYS A 46 12.92 21.38 8.50
C LYS A 46 12.78 22.83 8.04
N ARG A 47 13.48 23.77 8.68
CA ARG A 47 13.44 25.19 8.28
C ARG A 47 13.91 25.42 6.84
N LEU A 48 14.99 24.76 6.42
CA LEU A 48 15.49 24.89 5.06
C LEU A 48 14.48 24.37 4.04
N LEU A 49 13.89 23.18 4.29
CA LEU A 49 12.89 22.59 3.39
C LEU A 49 11.60 23.41 3.32
N ASP A 50 11.09 23.88 4.45
CA ASP A 50 9.85 24.66 4.48
C ASP A 50 9.95 25.98 3.73
N ARG A 51 11.12 26.64 3.77
CA ARG A 51 11.38 27.90 3.04
C ARG A 51 11.59 27.70 1.54
N ASN A 52 11.94 26.47 1.13
CA ASN A 52 12.35 26.18 -0.24
C ASN A 52 11.47 25.13 -0.92
N ARG A 53 10.17 25.08 -0.57
CA ARG A 53 9.22 24.21 -1.29
C ARG A 53 9.23 24.52 -2.78
N ASN A 54 9.21 23.49 -3.60
CA ASN A 54 9.28 23.57 -5.06
C ASN A 54 10.60 24.17 -5.59
N LYS A 55 11.69 24.07 -4.81
CA LYS A 55 13.04 24.55 -5.17
C LYS A 55 14.06 23.42 -5.15
N SER A 56 15.24 23.68 -5.71
CA SER A 56 16.35 22.74 -5.66
C SER A 56 17.05 22.76 -4.30
N LEU A 57 17.48 21.59 -3.87
CA LEU A 57 18.31 21.35 -2.70
C LEU A 57 19.64 20.79 -3.16
N LEU A 58 20.73 21.44 -2.79
CA LEU A 58 22.09 21.03 -3.13
C LEU A 58 22.78 20.42 -1.93
N ILE A 59 23.36 19.23 -2.08
CA ILE A 59 24.18 18.57 -1.08
C ILE A 59 25.60 18.46 -1.66
N THR A 60 26.54 19.17 -1.07
CA THR A 60 27.94 19.10 -1.46
C THR A 60 28.75 18.40 -0.40
N VAL A 61 29.44 17.34 -0.79
CA VAL A 61 30.28 16.53 0.10
C VAL A 61 31.76 16.85 -0.16
N PHE A 62 32.50 17.01 0.91
CA PHE A 62 33.96 17.16 0.90
C PHE A 62 34.53 16.07 1.80
N ILE A 63 35.68 15.51 1.39
CA ILE A 63 36.43 14.54 2.19
C ILE A 63 37.85 15.05 2.38
N ARG A 64 38.46 14.73 3.52
CA ARG A 64 39.86 15.03 3.82
C ARG A 64 40.67 13.74 3.85
N ASP A 65 41.71 13.67 3.04
CA ASP A 65 42.63 12.52 3.02
C ASP A 65 43.55 12.48 4.27
N LYS A 66 44.42 11.47 4.33
CA LYS A 66 45.38 11.32 5.45
C LYS A 66 46.47 12.37 5.41
N GLU A 67 46.75 12.95 4.25
CA GLU A 67 47.74 14.02 4.02
C GLU A 67 47.16 15.41 4.33
N GLY A 68 45.87 15.48 4.70
CA GLY A 68 45.20 16.71 5.11
C GLY A 68 44.58 17.51 3.95
N ARG A 69 44.60 16.99 2.72
CA ARG A 69 44.07 17.67 1.53
C ARG A 69 42.56 17.42 1.43
N TRP A 70 41.85 18.46 1.06
CA TRP A 70 40.41 18.37 0.84
C TRP A 70 40.06 18.12 -0.62
N SER A 71 39.16 17.21 -0.87
CA SER A 71 38.57 16.95 -2.19
C SER A 71 37.06 17.19 -2.13
N ARG A 72 36.54 17.83 -3.17
CA ARG A 72 35.10 18.13 -3.32
C ARG A 72 34.49 17.19 -4.36
N PHE A 73 33.34 16.60 -4.03
CA PHE A 73 32.52 15.87 -5.00
C PHE A 73 31.59 16.81 -5.78
N ALA A 74 31.12 16.34 -6.92
CA ALA A 74 30.04 17.01 -7.64
C ALA A 74 28.81 17.13 -6.71
N PRO A 75 28.14 18.30 -6.67
CA PRO A 75 26.93 18.44 -5.87
C PRO A 75 25.84 17.45 -6.27
N ILE A 76 25.14 16.91 -5.29
CA ILE A 76 23.92 16.12 -5.47
C ILE A 76 22.77 17.12 -5.45
N GLU A 77 22.04 17.19 -6.54
CA GLU A 77 20.86 18.03 -6.65
C GLU A 77 19.61 17.20 -6.40
N ASN A 78 18.73 17.69 -5.52
CA ASN A 78 17.42 17.15 -5.23
C ASN A 78 16.38 18.25 -5.38
N HIS A 79 15.14 17.86 -5.64
CA HIS A 79 13.99 18.77 -5.67
C HIS A 79 13.16 18.62 -4.39
N ILE A 80 12.81 19.75 -3.77
CA ILE A 80 11.96 19.79 -2.58
C ILE A 80 10.51 19.81 -3.06
N ALA A 81 9.78 18.71 -2.80
CA ALA A 81 8.38 18.61 -3.17
C ALA A 81 7.54 19.69 -2.46
N PRO A 82 6.54 20.27 -3.15
CA PRO A 82 5.63 21.25 -2.53
C PRO A 82 4.69 20.58 -1.51
N ALA A 83 4.36 19.31 -1.73
CA ALA A 83 3.45 18.56 -0.89
C ALA A 83 4.08 18.18 0.46
N GLU A 84 3.26 18.13 1.48
CA GLU A 84 3.62 17.56 2.77
C GLU A 84 3.41 16.05 2.75
N ILE A 85 4.22 15.36 3.53
CA ILE A 85 4.04 13.92 3.77
C ILE A 85 3.39 13.73 5.14
N ASP A 86 2.50 12.74 5.23
CA ASP A 86 1.93 12.33 6.50
C ASP A 86 3.00 11.87 7.49
N SER A 87 2.75 12.11 8.77
CA SER A 87 3.71 11.75 9.82
C SER A 87 3.78 10.26 10.11
N HIS A 88 2.78 9.48 9.69
CA HIS A 88 2.67 8.07 9.99
C HIS A 88 2.44 7.23 8.75
N LEU A 89 3.02 6.04 8.75
CA LEU A 89 2.75 4.97 7.79
C LEU A 89 2.06 3.82 8.50
N VAL A 90 0.93 3.38 7.96
CA VAL A 90 0.23 2.19 8.46
C VAL A 90 0.49 1.01 7.51
N TYR A 91 0.83 -0.14 8.07
CA TYR A 91 1.15 -1.33 7.31
C TYR A 91 0.83 -2.61 8.08
N ARG A 92 0.69 -3.68 7.35
CA ARG A 92 0.58 -5.02 7.92
C ARG A 92 1.97 -5.60 8.16
N LEU A 93 2.23 -6.05 9.39
CA LEU A 93 3.42 -6.83 9.72
C LEU A 93 3.05 -8.32 9.78
N MET A 94 3.69 -9.10 8.92
CA MET A 94 3.56 -10.56 8.89
C MET A 94 4.91 -11.16 8.54
N LYS A 95 5.39 -12.07 9.37
CA LYS A 95 6.63 -12.80 9.11
C LYS A 95 6.40 -13.87 8.04
N PRO A 96 7.41 -14.22 7.23
CA PRO A 96 7.31 -15.29 6.25
C PRO A 96 6.84 -16.61 6.89
N LEU A 97 6.05 -17.39 6.14
CA LEU A 97 5.53 -18.70 6.58
C LEU A 97 4.71 -18.66 7.86
N TYR A 98 4.11 -17.51 8.17
CA TYR A 98 3.36 -17.31 9.42
C TYR A 98 4.18 -17.59 10.70
N GLN A 99 5.50 -17.57 10.60
CA GLN A 99 6.36 -17.59 11.78
C GLN A 99 6.05 -16.35 12.64
N TYR A 100 6.06 -16.54 13.96
CA TYR A 100 5.68 -15.48 14.89
C TYR A 100 4.23 -15.00 14.69
N TRP A 101 3.32 -15.95 14.62
CA TRP A 101 1.88 -15.69 14.51
C TRP A 101 1.36 -14.67 15.52
N ASP A 102 1.89 -14.68 16.72
CA ASP A 102 1.59 -13.74 17.80
C ASP A 102 1.96 -12.29 17.53
N LYS A 103 2.80 -12.05 16.52
CA LYS A 103 3.21 -10.70 16.08
C LYS A 103 2.55 -10.24 14.79
N LEU A 104 1.63 -11.03 14.25
CA LEU A 104 0.84 -10.62 13.11
C LEU A 104 -0.08 -9.48 13.51
N GLY A 105 -0.07 -8.38 12.76
CA GLY A 105 -0.93 -7.25 13.06
C GLY A 105 -0.86 -6.12 12.05
N ILE A 106 -1.64 -5.10 12.32
CA ILE A 106 -1.59 -3.81 11.65
C ILE A 106 -0.87 -2.85 12.57
N TYR A 107 0.15 -2.19 12.06
CA TYR A 107 1.04 -1.31 12.81
C TYR A 107 1.06 0.07 12.17
N GLN A 108 1.32 1.06 12.98
CA GLN A 108 1.71 2.38 12.52
C GLN A 108 3.16 2.67 12.88
N ARG A 109 3.85 3.37 12.00
CA ARG A 109 5.22 3.82 12.17
C ARG A 109 5.30 5.32 12.06
N ASP A 110 5.94 5.96 13.03
CA ASP A 110 6.30 7.37 12.95
C ASP A 110 7.42 7.55 11.91
N LEU A 111 7.16 8.35 10.88
CA LEU A 111 8.12 8.66 9.81
C LEU A 111 9.13 9.74 10.21
N THR A 112 8.97 10.38 11.37
CA THR A 112 9.97 11.29 11.93
C THR A 112 11.11 10.55 12.64
N GLY A 113 10.90 9.26 12.96
CA GLY A 113 11.81 8.40 13.67
C GLY A 113 11.70 6.94 13.23
N TYR A 114 11.86 6.03 14.18
CA TYR A 114 11.79 4.59 13.98
C TYR A 114 10.76 3.91 14.87
N ASP A 115 9.98 4.70 15.62
CA ASP A 115 9.02 4.18 16.55
C ASP A 115 7.86 3.50 15.81
N GLU A 116 7.51 2.32 16.27
CA GLU A 116 6.49 1.47 15.69
C GLU A 116 5.52 1.03 16.78
N HIS A 117 4.24 1.20 16.55
CA HIS A 117 3.19 0.83 17.49
C HIS A 117 2.12 -0.03 16.82
N PRO A 118 1.63 -1.09 17.48
CA PRO A 118 0.52 -1.87 16.95
C PRO A 118 -0.79 -1.07 17.03
N ILE A 119 -1.57 -1.08 15.96
CA ILE A 119 -2.96 -0.63 15.96
C ILE A 119 -3.87 -1.80 16.34
N VAL A 120 -3.66 -2.96 15.70
CA VAL A 120 -4.41 -4.19 15.95
C VAL A 120 -3.47 -5.38 15.89
N LEU A 121 -3.45 -6.19 16.94
CA LEU A 121 -2.74 -7.47 16.93
C LEU A 121 -3.72 -8.62 16.77
N ASN A 122 -3.28 -9.70 16.12
CA ASN A 122 -4.08 -10.91 16.01
C ASN A 122 -4.40 -11.52 17.38
N THR A 123 -3.51 -11.38 18.36
CA THR A 123 -3.70 -11.86 19.75
C THR A 123 -4.85 -11.16 20.46
N THR A 124 -5.11 -9.88 20.16
CA THR A 124 -6.25 -9.12 20.71
C THR A 124 -7.57 -9.44 20.00
N MET A 125 -7.49 -10.12 18.86
CA MET A 125 -8.64 -10.49 18.03
C MET A 125 -8.88 -12.02 18.02
N GLY A 126 -8.71 -12.70 19.15
CA GLY A 126 -8.96 -14.13 19.29
C GLY A 126 -8.04 -15.00 18.43
N LYS A 127 -6.82 -14.56 18.18
CA LYS A 127 -5.83 -15.20 17.29
C LYS A 127 -6.28 -15.32 15.84
N ASN A 128 -7.19 -14.46 15.39
CA ASN A 128 -7.58 -14.37 13.99
C ASN A 128 -6.45 -13.76 13.14
N CYS A 129 -6.42 -14.11 11.87
CA CYS A 129 -5.59 -13.38 10.91
C CYS A 129 -6.17 -11.99 10.68
N VAL A 130 -5.47 -10.94 11.10
CA VAL A 130 -5.80 -9.55 10.80
C VAL A 130 -5.07 -9.12 9.54
N ASN A 131 -5.83 -8.66 8.54
CA ASN A 131 -5.29 -8.44 7.21
C ASN A 131 -6.06 -7.38 6.45
N CYS A 132 -5.46 -6.94 5.33
CA CYS A 132 -6.12 -6.11 4.32
C CYS A 132 -6.82 -4.89 4.93
N HIS A 133 -6.07 -4.01 5.60
CA HIS A 133 -6.61 -2.73 6.05
C HIS A 133 -6.72 -1.75 4.87
N SER A 134 -7.65 -0.80 4.99
CA SER A 134 -7.83 0.31 4.07
C SER A 134 -8.45 1.49 4.79
N PHE A 135 -8.08 2.70 4.39
CA PHE A 135 -8.63 3.94 4.93
C PHE A 135 -9.46 4.66 3.87
N HIS A 136 -10.55 5.28 4.29
CA HIS A 136 -11.29 6.19 3.43
C HIS A 136 -10.53 7.51 3.29
N ASN A 137 -10.11 7.87 2.08
CA ASN A 137 -9.37 9.10 1.80
C ASN A 137 -8.22 9.36 2.79
N TYR A 138 -7.48 8.30 3.16
CA TYR A 138 -6.38 8.36 4.14
C TYR A 138 -6.77 8.86 5.53
N ASN A 139 -8.08 8.98 5.84
CA ASN A 139 -8.58 9.40 7.14
C ASN A 139 -8.43 8.28 8.17
N PRO A 140 -7.65 8.45 9.25
CA PRO A 140 -7.44 7.43 10.28
C PRO A 140 -8.73 7.06 11.04
N ASP A 141 -9.73 7.94 11.09
CA ASP A 141 -11.01 7.71 11.78
C ASP A 141 -11.98 6.82 10.98
N ARG A 142 -11.63 6.50 9.73
CA ARG A 142 -12.42 5.66 8.83
C ARG A 142 -11.57 4.55 8.24
N MET A 143 -11.52 3.44 8.94
CA MET A 143 -10.67 2.30 8.62
C MET A 143 -11.50 1.03 8.52
N ILE A 144 -11.12 0.15 7.61
CA ILE A 144 -11.59 -1.24 7.58
C ILE A 144 -10.41 -2.22 7.57
N PHE A 145 -10.62 -3.38 8.14
CA PHE A 145 -9.73 -4.53 8.00
C PHE A 145 -10.51 -5.84 8.14
N HIS A 146 -9.94 -6.92 7.65
CA HIS A 146 -10.53 -8.26 7.78
C HIS A 146 -9.90 -9.06 8.90
N MET A 147 -10.76 -9.84 9.56
CA MET A 147 -10.37 -10.97 10.37
C MET A 147 -10.76 -12.27 9.66
N ARG A 148 -9.85 -13.24 9.66
CA ARG A 148 -10.09 -14.56 9.06
C ARG A 148 -9.59 -15.66 9.97
N ALA A 149 -10.34 -16.76 10.02
CA ALA A 149 -10.06 -17.93 10.87
C ALA A 149 -10.03 -17.59 12.37
N GLY A 150 -9.84 -18.58 13.22
CA GLY A 150 -9.80 -18.41 14.67
C GLY A 150 -11.16 -18.38 15.34
N ALA A 151 -11.19 -18.01 16.61
CA ALA A 151 -12.36 -18.15 17.47
C ALA A 151 -13.55 -17.23 17.11
N VAL A 152 -13.26 -16.10 16.44
CA VAL A 152 -14.27 -15.08 16.10
C VAL A 152 -14.88 -15.30 14.70
N GLY A 153 -14.27 -16.20 13.92
CA GLY A 153 -14.67 -16.45 12.53
C GLY A 153 -14.19 -15.36 11.57
N THR A 154 -14.69 -15.43 10.32
CA THR A 154 -14.38 -14.45 9.28
C THR A 154 -15.33 -13.28 9.38
N SER A 155 -14.80 -12.07 9.47
CA SER A 155 -15.58 -10.84 9.61
C SER A 155 -14.79 -9.64 9.11
N MET A 156 -15.47 -8.59 8.75
CA MET A 156 -14.89 -7.27 8.54
C MET A 156 -15.05 -6.43 9.81
N ILE A 157 -14.00 -5.72 10.19
CA ILE A 157 -14.07 -4.69 11.22
C ILE A 157 -14.07 -3.33 10.52
N LEU A 158 -15.06 -2.54 10.82
CA LEU A 158 -15.25 -1.20 10.31
C LEU A 158 -15.16 -0.19 11.46
N ALA A 159 -14.16 0.67 11.45
CA ALA A 159 -14.12 1.89 12.27
C ALA A 159 -14.73 3.03 11.44
N TYR A 160 -15.80 3.62 11.93
CA TYR A 160 -16.57 4.64 11.23
C TYR A 160 -17.32 5.51 12.23
N ASP A 161 -17.24 6.82 12.07
CA ASP A 161 -17.92 7.80 12.93
C ASP A 161 -17.70 7.55 14.44
N ASN A 162 -16.44 7.36 14.85
CA ASN A 162 -15.99 7.06 16.22
C ASN A 162 -16.57 5.79 16.85
N GLN A 163 -17.07 4.89 16.04
CA GLN A 163 -17.57 3.57 16.46
C GLN A 163 -16.86 2.46 15.73
N THR A 164 -16.88 1.27 16.30
CA THR A 164 -16.31 0.07 15.70
C THR A 164 -17.42 -0.97 15.52
N TYR A 165 -17.57 -1.43 14.29
CA TYR A 165 -18.58 -2.41 13.93
C TYR A 165 -17.89 -3.71 13.49
N LYS A 166 -18.45 -4.83 13.92
CA LYS A 166 -18.17 -6.13 13.34
C LYS A 166 -19.24 -6.40 12.28
N VAL A 167 -18.82 -6.49 11.02
CA VAL A 167 -19.70 -6.72 9.89
C VAL A 167 -19.47 -8.14 9.37
N ASP A 168 -20.54 -8.93 9.30
CA ASP A 168 -20.53 -10.19 8.58
C ASP A 168 -20.71 -9.90 7.09
N THR A 169 -19.70 -10.21 6.30
CA THR A 169 -19.73 -10.00 4.85
C THR A 169 -20.13 -11.27 4.08
N SER A 170 -20.52 -12.32 4.78
CA SER A 170 -21.04 -13.52 4.12
C SER A 170 -22.46 -13.32 3.60
N THR A 171 -22.73 -13.91 2.44
CA THR A 171 -24.05 -13.91 1.81
C THR A 171 -24.34 -15.30 1.28
N SER A 172 -25.47 -15.49 0.60
CA SER A 172 -25.79 -16.76 -0.06
C SER A 172 -24.83 -17.13 -1.19
N PHE A 173 -24.06 -16.18 -1.71
CA PHE A 173 -23.16 -16.37 -2.85
C PHE A 173 -21.68 -16.16 -2.52
N ASN A 174 -21.33 -15.65 -1.32
CA ASN A 174 -19.94 -15.51 -0.89
C ASN A 174 -19.75 -15.83 0.59
N HIS A 175 -18.54 -16.26 0.98
CA HIS A 175 -18.21 -16.58 2.37
C HIS A 175 -17.29 -15.57 3.04
N ALA A 176 -16.50 -14.84 2.27
CA ALA A 176 -15.55 -13.86 2.80
C ALA A 176 -15.22 -12.85 1.71
N THR A 177 -14.87 -11.66 2.12
CA THR A 177 -14.36 -10.63 1.22
C THR A 177 -12.87 -10.43 1.45
N SER A 178 -12.16 -9.91 0.44
CA SER A 178 -10.73 -9.68 0.51
C SER A 178 -10.39 -8.25 0.05
N TYR A 179 -9.59 -8.09 -0.98
CA TYR A 179 -9.14 -6.80 -1.48
C TYR A 179 -10.27 -5.79 -1.60
N ARG A 180 -10.00 -4.54 -1.22
CA ARG A 180 -11.04 -3.51 -1.14
C ARG A 180 -10.55 -2.14 -1.52
N SER A 181 -11.49 -1.29 -1.92
CA SER A 181 -11.31 0.13 -2.14
C SER A 181 -12.54 0.90 -1.69
N TRP A 182 -12.32 2.00 -0.96
CA TRP A 182 -13.37 2.92 -0.59
C TRP A 182 -13.76 3.80 -1.78
N HIS A 183 -15.04 3.91 -2.03
CA HIS A 183 -15.56 4.98 -2.87
C HIS A 183 -15.35 6.34 -2.19
N PRO A 184 -14.98 7.42 -2.91
CA PRO A 184 -14.71 8.73 -2.30
C PRO A 184 -15.85 9.33 -1.48
N ASN A 185 -17.10 8.91 -1.73
CA ASN A 185 -18.25 9.35 -0.92
C ASN A 185 -18.26 8.78 0.51
N GLY A 186 -17.40 7.83 0.83
CA GLY A 186 -17.29 7.19 2.15
C GLY A 186 -18.46 6.30 2.56
N GLN A 187 -19.37 5.98 1.65
CA GLN A 187 -20.53 5.13 1.93
C GLN A 187 -20.49 3.78 1.22
N ILE A 188 -19.69 3.66 0.17
CA ILE A 188 -19.60 2.45 -0.64
C ILE A 188 -18.17 1.92 -0.56
N ILE A 189 -18.04 0.61 -0.40
CA ILE A 189 -16.75 -0.10 -0.42
C ILE A 189 -16.87 -1.21 -1.45
N ALA A 190 -15.99 -1.19 -2.45
CA ALA A 190 -15.83 -2.30 -3.37
C ALA A 190 -14.93 -3.36 -2.73
N PHE A 191 -15.30 -4.62 -2.84
CA PHE A 191 -14.55 -5.79 -2.38
C PHE A 191 -14.34 -6.78 -3.50
N ALA A 192 -13.26 -7.55 -3.39
CA ALA A 192 -13.19 -8.83 -4.08
C ALA A 192 -13.60 -9.98 -3.15
N PHE A 193 -14.33 -10.93 -3.68
CA PHE A 193 -14.51 -12.25 -3.10
C PHE A 193 -13.60 -13.23 -3.82
N ASN A 194 -12.64 -13.83 -3.13
CA ASN A 194 -11.65 -14.70 -3.74
C ASN A 194 -11.70 -16.09 -3.10
N THR A 195 -11.84 -17.10 -3.93
CA THR A 195 -11.56 -18.49 -3.57
C THR A 195 -10.11 -18.78 -3.92
N VAL A 196 -9.25 -18.83 -2.91
CA VAL A 196 -7.81 -18.99 -3.10
C VAL A 196 -7.35 -20.41 -2.86
N LYS A 197 -6.33 -20.84 -3.61
CA LYS A 197 -5.50 -22.00 -3.27
C LYS A 197 -4.11 -21.54 -2.88
N GLN A 198 -3.67 -22.01 -1.73
CA GLN A 198 -2.32 -21.78 -1.23
C GLN A 198 -1.51 -23.07 -1.36
N VAL A 199 -0.35 -22.97 -1.96
CA VAL A 199 0.58 -24.09 -2.08
C VAL A 199 1.82 -23.73 -1.27
N PHE A 200 2.06 -24.51 -0.22
CA PHE A 200 3.24 -24.34 0.66
C PHE A 200 4.36 -25.22 0.12
N HIS A 201 5.45 -24.60 -0.26
CA HIS A 201 6.67 -25.29 -0.66
C HIS A 201 7.60 -25.56 0.53
N ALA A 202 8.69 -26.25 0.25
CA ALA A 202 9.75 -26.48 1.22
C ALA A 202 10.39 -25.16 1.68
N VAL A 203 11.03 -25.19 2.85
CA VAL A 203 11.76 -24.05 3.42
C VAL A 203 12.71 -23.46 2.39
N GLY A 204 12.66 -22.11 2.25
CA GLY A 204 13.50 -21.35 1.30
C GLY A 204 12.90 -21.17 -0.10
N LYS A 205 11.71 -21.71 -0.37
CA LYS A 205 10.96 -21.45 -1.60
C LYS A 205 9.81 -20.48 -1.35
N ASN A 206 9.37 -19.80 -2.42
CA ASN A 206 8.21 -18.91 -2.35
C ASN A 206 6.93 -19.70 -2.09
N LEU A 207 5.99 -19.07 -1.38
CA LEU A 207 4.62 -19.54 -1.30
C LEU A 207 3.87 -19.11 -2.55
N ASP A 208 3.22 -20.06 -3.21
CA ASP A 208 2.33 -19.76 -4.32
C ASP A 208 0.90 -19.65 -3.80
N VAL A 209 0.26 -18.54 -4.11
CA VAL A 209 -1.15 -18.27 -3.82
C VAL A 209 -1.80 -17.83 -5.12
N TYR A 210 -2.87 -18.48 -5.51
CA TYR A 210 -3.61 -18.10 -6.70
C TYR A 210 -5.12 -18.19 -6.50
N ASP A 211 -5.83 -17.37 -7.25
CA ASP A 211 -7.29 -17.37 -7.26
C ASP A 211 -7.79 -18.55 -8.09
N ARG A 212 -8.81 -19.22 -7.59
CA ARG A 212 -9.59 -20.22 -8.32
C ARG A 212 -10.87 -19.63 -8.89
N ALA A 213 -11.40 -18.66 -8.19
CA ALA A 213 -12.53 -17.84 -8.57
C ALA A 213 -12.45 -16.51 -7.83
N SER A 214 -12.89 -15.45 -8.45
CA SER A 214 -13.03 -14.16 -7.80
C SER A 214 -14.09 -13.30 -8.48
N ASP A 215 -14.84 -12.57 -7.67
CA ASP A 215 -15.91 -11.66 -8.08
C ASP A 215 -15.84 -10.37 -7.30
N LEU A 216 -16.42 -9.29 -7.82
CA LEU A 216 -16.51 -8.02 -7.13
C LEU A 216 -17.88 -7.81 -6.50
N LEU A 217 -17.88 -7.20 -5.33
CA LEU A 217 -19.05 -6.89 -4.52
C LEU A 217 -18.98 -5.44 -4.07
N LEU A 218 -20.14 -4.82 -3.86
CA LEU A 218 -20.27 -3.54 -3.20
C LEU A 218 -20.89 -3.71 -1.82
N TYR A 219 -20.31 -3.10 -0.81
CA TYR A 219 -20.89 -2.95 0.51
C TYR A 219 -21.29 -1.50 0.74
N ASN A 220 -22.54 -1.28 1.07
CA ASN A 220 -23.05 0.03 1.47
C ASN A 220 -23.04 0.13 2.99
N VAL A 221 -22.20 1.04 3.52
CA VAL A 221 -22.03 1.23 4.97
C VAL A 221 -23.30 1.72 5.64
N LYS A 222 -24.06 2.61 4.97
CA LYS A 222 -25.25 3.23 5.53
C LYS A 222 -26.44 2.26 5.64
N THR A 223 -26.63 1.45 4.61
CA THR A 223 -27.75 0.48 4.56
C THR A 223 -27.37 -0.89 5.10
N ASN A 224 -26.07 -1.14 5.34
CA ASN A 224 -25.53 -2.44 5.72
C ASN A 224 -25.93 -3.55 4.73
N THR A 225 -25.79 -3.28 3.44
CA THR A 225 -26.16 -4.21 2.38
C THR A 225 -24.97 -4.54 1.49
N ILE A 226 -24.94 -5.78 1.00
CA ILE A 226 -23.97 -6.25 -0.01
C ILE A 226 -24.71 -6.50 -1.30
N THR A 227 -24.19 -5.95 -2.40
CA THR A 227 -24.73 -6.12 -3.75
C THR A 227 -23.63 -6.49 -4.73
N THR A 228 -24.02 -7.06 -5.86
CA THR A 228 -23.15 -7.27 -7.02
C THR A 228 -23.93 -7.06 -8.31
N SER A 229 -23.26 -7.16 -9.43
CA SER A 229 -23.84 -7.02 -10.76
C SER A 229 -23.23 -8.06 -11.69
N SER A 230 -24.00 -8.56 -12.64
CA SER A 230 -23.51 -9.44 -13.72
C SER A 230 -22.42 -8.81 -14.59
N LYS A 231 -22.11 -7.52 -14.41
CA LYS A 231 -21.01 -6.85 -15.08
C LYS A 231 -19.68 -6.96 -14.33
N ILE A 232 -19.69 -7.18 -13.02
CA ILE A 232 -18.51 -7.24 -12.16
C ILE A 232 -18.37 -8.55 -11.38
N SER A 233 -19.24 -9.51 -11.68
CA SER A 233 -19.25 -10.87 -11.15
C SER A 233 -19.75 -11.78 -12.27
N THR A 234 -18.82 -12.45 -12.95
CA THR A 234 -19.10 -13.23 -14.16
C THR A 234 -18.57 -14.66 -14.02
N ALA A 235 -19.24 -15.63 -14.62
CA ALA A 235 -18.81 -17.03 -14.59
C ALA A 235 -17.58 -17.30 -15.48
N GLU A 236 -17.40 -16.47 -16.50
CA GLU A 236 -16.36 -16.65 -17.52
C GLU A 236 -15.02 -16.01 -17.16
N ARG A 237 -15.03 -15.12 -16.17
CA ARG A 237 -13.84 -14.38 -15.77
C ARG A 237 -13.70 -14.35 -14.25
N MET A 238 -12.53 -13.98 -13.81
CA MET A 238 -12.24 -13.64 -12.42
C MET A 238 -12.01 -12.14 -12.34
N GLU A 239 -12.71 -11.46 -11.44
CA GLU A 239 -12.60 -10.03 -11.17
C GLU A 239 -12.04 -9.82 -9.76
N THR A 240 -10.95 -9.05 -9.64
CA THR A 240 -10.26 -8.85 -8.36
C THR A 240 -9.54 -7.50 -8.29
N TYR A 241 -9.00 -7.17 -7.13
CA TYR A 241 -8.22 -5.95 -6.87
C TYR A 241 -8.96 -4.66 -7.26
N PRO A 242 -10.15 -4.41 -6.70
CA PRO A 242 -10.91 -3.20 -7.01
C PRO A 242 -10.17 -1.94 -6.51
N GLU A 243 -10.24 -0.87 -7.32
CA GLU A 243 -9.73 0.45 -6.95
C GLU A 243 -10.62 1.55 -7.54
N TRP A 244 -11.21 2.39 -6.71
CA TRP A 244 -12.01 3.53 -7.16
C TRP A 244 -11.13 4.66 -7.67
N SER A 245 -11.62 5.34 -8.71
CA SER A 245 -11.04 6.64 -9.10
C SER A 245 -11.26 7.68 -8.01
N PRO A 246 -10.39 8.70 -7.87
CA PRO A 246 -10.54 9.76 -6.87
C PRO A 246 -11.84 10.56 -6.99
N ASP A 247 -12.40 10.65 -8.20
CA ASP A 247 -13.69 11.28 -8.45
C ASP A 247 -14.91 10.35 -8.24
N GLY A 248 -14.66 9.07 -7.97
CA GLY A 248 -15.69 8.04 -7.73
C GLY A 248 -16.45 7.57 -8.97
N ARG A 249 -16.13 8.09 -10.17
CA ARG A 249 -16.88 7.73 -11.39
C ARG A 249 -16.51 6.37 -11.96
N TYR A 250 -15.33 5.87 -11.67
CA TYR A 250 -14.82 4.61 -12.23
C TYR A 250 -14.35 3.68 -11.13
N LEU A 251 -14.71 2.40 -11.30
CA LEU A 251 -14.08 1.31 -10.58
C LEU A 251 -13.07 0.63 -11.52
N TYR A 252 -11.80 0.65 -11.17
CA TYR A 252 -10.75 -0.11 -11.81
C TYR A 252 -10.63 -1.47 -11.14
N PHE A 253 -10.32 -2.50 -11.92
CA PHE A 253 -10.13 -3.86 -11.37
C PHE A 253 -9.28 -4.70 -12.31
N CYS A 254 -8.71 -5.77 -11.78
CA CYS A 254 -8.00 -6.75 -12.58
C CYS A 254 -8.96 -7.87 -12.97
N SER A 255 -8.88 -8.33 -14.21
CA SER A 255 -9.73 -9.40 -14.72
C SER A 255 -8.90 -10.41 -15.54
N SER A 256 -9.18 -11.69 -15.34
CA SER A 256 -8.55 -12.81 -16.04
C SER A 256 -9.64 -13.81 -16.47
N PRO A 257 -9.49 -14.53 -17.58
CA PRO A 257 -10.37 -15.66 -17.86
C PRO A 257 -10.43 -16.65 -16.69
N ALA A 258 -11.59 -17.20 -16.42
CA ALA A 258 -11.73 -18.27 -15.44
C ALA A 258 -10.86 -19.47 -15.87
N LEU A 259 -10.08 -20.01 -14.93
CA LEU A 259 -9.19 -21.13 -15.21
C LEU A 259 -9.89 -22.45 -14.93
N ASP A 260 -9.72 -23.42 -15.83
CA ASP A 260 -10.01 -24.81 -15.50
C ASP A 260 -8.93 -25.34 -14.53
N ILE A 261 -9.28 -25.34 -13.26
CA ILE A 261 -8.40 -25.80 -12.18
C ILE A 261 -8.15 -27.31 -12.17
N TYR A 262 -8.91 -28.07 -12.95
CA TYR A 262 -8.78 -29.52 -13.11
C TYR A 262 -7.90 -29.91 -14.31
N ASP A 263 -7.41 -28.92 -15.09
CA ASP A 263 -6.43 -29.16 -16.13
C ASP A 263 -5.15 -29.73 -15.48
N LYS A 264 -4.89 -31.02 -15.77
CA LYS A 264 -3.79 -31.78 -15.15
C LYS A 264 -2.44 -31.51 -15.79
N ASP A 265 -2.41 -30.91 -16.98
CA ASP A 265 -1.24 -30.87 -17.82
C ASP A 265 -0.37 -29.60 -17.61
N GLU A 266 -0.92 -28.53 -16.97
CA GLU A 266 -0.14 -27.33 -16.70
C GLU A 266 -0.46 -26.73 -15.32
N HIS A 267 0.58 -26.20 -14.70
CA HIS A 267 0.44 -25.48 -13.43
C HIS A 267 -0.38 -24.19 -13.67
N PRO A 268 -1.54 -24.01 -13.00
CA PRO A 268 -2.48 -22.90 -13.30
C PRO A 268 -1.83 -21.51 -13.26
N LEU A 269 -0.85 -21.31 -12.38
CA LEU A 269 -0.11 -20.04 -12.28
C LEU A 269 0.61 -19.62 -13.55
N LYS A 270 1.01 -20.57 -14.41
CA LYS A 270 1.69 -20.23 -15.66
C LYS A 270 0.75 -19.61 -16.70
N LYS A 271 -0.54 -19.93 -16.61
CA LYS A 271 -1.58 -19.42 -17.52
C LYS A 271 -2.29 -18.16 -16.99
N MET A 272 -2.24 -17.92 -15.67
CA MET A 272 -2.95 -16.79 -15.06
C MET A 272 -2.33 -15.46 -15.48
N ARG A 273 -3.12 -14.64 -16.15
CA ARG A 273 -2.74 -13.30 -16.59
C ARG A 273 -3.95 -12.38 -16.37
N TYR A 274 -3.69 -11.25 -15.77
CA TYR A 274 -4.71 -10.25 -15.48
C TYR A 274 -4.57 -9.04 -16.41
N ASP A 275 -5.68 -8.64 -16.98
CA ASP A 275 -5.90 -7.35 -17.62
C ASP A 275 -6.27 -6.30 -16.59
N LEU A 276 -6.01 -5.02 -16.86
CA LEU A 276 -6.61 -3.91 -16.13
C LEU A 276 -7.85 -3.42 -16.86
N MET A 277 -8.96 -3.50 -16.20
CA MET A 277 -10.27 -3.07 -16.69
C MET A 277 -10.78 -1.89 -15.87
N ARG A 278 -11.74 -1.15 -16.41
CA ARG A 278 -12.54 -0.18 -15.66
C ARG A 278 -14.00 -0.25 -16.06
N ILE A 279 -14.85 0.20 -15.16
CA ILE A 279 -16.30 0.34 -15.39
C ILE A 279 -16.77 1.61 -14.72
N SER A 280 -17.64 2.40 -15.38
CA SER A 280 -18.23 3.54 -14.72
C SER A 280 -19.45 3.14 -13.89
N TYR A 281 -19.63 3.85 -12.78
CA TYR A 281 -20.69 3.61 -11.81
C TYR A 281 -21.36 4.92 -11.41
N ASP A 282 -22.66 4.96 -11.53
CA ASP A 282 -23.48 6.07 -11.05
C ASP A 282 -24.05 5.73 -9.66
N VAL A 283 -23.54 6.42 -8.65
CA VAL A 283 -23.95 6.25 -7.26
C VAL A 283 -25.41 6.63 -7.00
N GLN A 284 -25.97 7.56 -7.80
CA GLN A 284 -27.32 8.05 -7.57
C GLN A 284 -28.37 7.09 -8.07
N THR A 285 -28.08 6.43 -9.18
CA THR A 285 -28.98 5.49 -9.82
C THR A 285 -28.63 4.03 -9.54
N ASP A 286 -27.53 3.77 -8.83
CA ASP A 286 -26.97 2.42 -8.57
C ASP A 286 -26.81 1.63 -9.89
N SER A 287 -26.24 2.26 -10.90
CA SER A 287 -26.15 1.67 -12.23
C SER A 287 -24.73 1.64 -12.78
N TRP A 288 -24.48 0.58 -13.55
CA TRP A 288 -23.19 0.29 -14.17
C TRP A 288 -23.27 0.45 -15.69
N CYS A 289 -22.25 1.09 -16.30
CA CYS A 289 -22.06 1.09 -17.75
C CYS A 289 -21.38 -0.19 -18.24
N ASP A 290 -20.81 -0.12 -19.44
CA ASP A 290 -20.04 -1.24 -19.99
C ASP A 290 -18.58 -1.21 -19.51
N ILE A 291 -17.99 -2.41 -19.46
CA ILE A 291 -16.58 -2.58 -19.08
C ILE A 291 -15.69 -2.12 -20.22
N GLU A 292 -14.65 -1.37 -19.87
CA GLU A 292 -13.65 -0.86 -20.79
C GLU A 292 -12.27 -1.42 -20.45
N PRO A 293 -11.50 -1.97 -21.41
CA PRO A 293 -10.12 -2.34 -21.19
C PRO A 293 -9.22 -1.11 -21.08
N VAL A 294 -8.38 -1.07 -20.06
CA VAL A 294 -7.38 -0.01 -19.84
C VAL A 294 -6.00 -0.47 -20.30
N LEU A 295 -5.57 -1.63 -19.80
CA LEU A 295 -4.32 -2.26 -20.20
C LEU A 295 -4.58 -3.76 -20.38
N LEU A 296 -4.16 -4.30 -21.51
CA LEU A 296 -4.32 -5.72 -21.82
C LEU A 296 -2.96 -6.45 -21.69
N GLU A 297 -2.98 -7.58 -21.00
CA GLU A 297 -1.80 -8.41 -20.77
C GLU A 297 -1.13 -8.86 -22.08
N CYS A 298 -1.96 -9.23 -23.07
CA CYS A 298 -1.49 -9.69 -24.38
C CYS A 298 -0.69 -8.63 -25.15
N LYS A 299 -0.92 -7.34 -24.89
CA LYS A 299 -0.16 -6.23 -25.48
C LYS A 299 1.16 -5.96 -24.75
N LEU A 300 1.17 -6.21 -23.43
CA LEU A 300 2.30 -5.87 -22.56
C LEU A 300 3.20 -7.08 -22.28
N ASN A 301 2.69 -8.29 -22.49
CA ASN A 301 3.30 -9.56 -22.04
C ASN A 301 3.60 -9.55 -20.53
N LEU A 302 2.72 -8.92 -19.75
CA LEU A 302 2.83 -8.75 -18.29
C LEU A 302 1.46 -8.99 -17.66
N SER A 303 1.42 -9.60 -16.49
CA SER A 303 0.21 -9.70 -15.69
C SER A 303 0.09 -8.45 -14.77
N ILE A 304 -1.09 -7.87 -14.68
CA ILE A 304 -1.35 -6.65 -13.92
C ILE A 304 -2.03 -7.01 -12.60
N ALA A 305 -1.57 -6.44 -11.50
CA ALA A 305 -2.15 -6.69 -10.18
C ALA A 305 -2.08 -5.43 -9.31
N HIS A 306 -3.02 -5.32 -8.35
CA HIS A 306 -3.07 -4.25 -7.36
C HIS A 306 -2.98 -2.83 -7.95
N PRO A 307 -3.90 -2.46 -8.86
CA PRO A 307 -3.90 -1.10 -9.39
C PRO A 307 -4.03 -0.09 -8.25
N LYS A 308 -3.38 1.06 -8.42
CA LYS A 308 -3.53 2.22 -7.55
C LYS A 308 -3.68 3.46 -8.40
N VAL A 309 -4.65 4.27 -8.05
CA VAL A 309 -4.91 5.55 -8.72
C VAL A 309 -4.33 6.67 -7.86
N SER A 310 -3.60 7.60 -8.49
CA SER A 310 -3.12 8.80 -7.81
C SER A 310 -4.30 9.73 -7.49
N PRO A 311 -4.28 10.38 -6.33
CA PRO A 311 -5.25 11.43 -5.97
C PRO A 311 -5.34 12.55 -6.98
#